data_2cdfab8a51df3e17e5db21c83f8fb024
#
_entry.id   2cdfab8a51df3e17e5db21c83f8fb024
#
_cell.length_a   1.000
_cell.length_b   1.000
_cell.length_c   1.000
_cell.angle_alpha   90.00
_cell.angle_beta   90.00
_cell.angle_gamma   90.00
#
_symmetry.space_group_name_H-M   'P 1'
#
loop_
_entity.id
_entity.type
_entity.pdbx_description
1 polymer ?
#
loop_
_entity_poly.entity_id
_entity_poly.type
_entity_poly.pdbx_seq_one_letter_code
_entity_poly.pdbx_strand_id
1 'polypeptide(L)'
;MLVRYLSAIAVALSFLSCSPKAPAQPVREMLPRGEVKPGIEVLRDRGFDVLKGKKVGLVTNPSGVDRNLKSTIDILFDAPEVDLVALYGPEHGVRGDIGAGAHIEDYRDPATGLPVYSLYGASREPSAEMLRGIDVMVYDIQDVGTRSYTFISTLGLVMRACGTLGIDVVVLDRPNPLGGDKVEGCLVEPGYHSFVSQFRIPYVYGLTVGELATLINEEGLNCGQKGEQPHIKCRLTVIPMEGWTRDMLYSDTGLPWILPSPNIPSPWSAICYPSSGIAGEMAGFLNIGIGYNIPFETFAAEWIDADALKARLDSYGIPGTAFRVIHYSPLFGPLEKTPIHGVQFFYTDYAAADITLTQFYVMQAIGELYPDHNPFKEPGRKFAMFNLVCGTKYVKDHFGESLRVSDIREYWMKDTDSFRKLKTKYHLY
;
A
#
# COMPACT_ATOMS: atom_id res chain seq x y z
N MET A 1 -30.14 93.51 -2.39
CA MET A 1 -30.71 92.71 -3.44
C MET A 1 -30.32 91.21 -3.10
N LEU A 2 -31.27 90.47 -2.50
CA LEU A 2 -31.12 89.14 -2.05
C LEU A 2 -31.56 88.18 -3.16
N VAL A 3 -30.68 87.25 -3.59
CA VAL A 3 -31.04 86.10 -4.44
C VAL A 3 -30.95 84.87 -3.62
N ARG A 4 -32.04 84.18 -3.39
CA ARG A 4 -32.15 82.88 -2.67
C ARG A 4 -31.83 81.78 -3.64
N TYR A 5 -30.90 80.87 -3.27
CA TYR A 5 -30.69 79.61 -3.90
C TYR A 5 -31.49 78.52 -3.16
N LEU A 6 -32.41 77.87 -3.85
CA LEU A 6 -33.10 76.65 -3.44
C LEU A 6 -32.31 75.50 -3.91
N SER A 7 -31.76 74.73 -2.96
CA SER A 7 -31.10 73.46 -3.23
C SER A 7 -32.13 72.33 -3.17
N ALA A 8 -32.38 71.66 -4.28
CA ALA A 8 -33.18 70.44 -4.35
C ALA A 8 -32.35 69.25 -3.91
N ILE A 9 -32.75 68.57 -2.83
CA ILE A 9 -32.17 67.28 -2.40
C ILE A 9 -32.90 66.21 -3.17
N ALA A 10 -32.19 65.53 -4.08
CA ALA A 10 -32.66 64.34 -4.72
C ALA A 10 -32.36 63.12 -3.81
N VAL A 11 -33.42 62.52 -3.26
CA VAL A 11 -33.30 61.21 -2.52
C VAL A 11 -33.27 60.13 -3.55
N ALA A 12 -32.08 59.46 -3.66
CA ALA A 12 -31.93 58.27 -4.46
C ALA A 12 -32.43 57.04 -3.62
N LEU A 13 -33.59 56.50 -3.99
CA LEU A 13 -34.06 55.21 -3.49
C LEU A 13 -33.24 54.08 -4.15
N SER A 14 -32.34 53.50 -3.39
CA SER A 14 -31.63 52.26 -3.78
C SER A 14 -32.60 51.08 -3.65
N PHE A 15 -33.12 50.58 -4.75
CA PHE A 15 -33.80 49.28 -4.79
C PHE A 15 -32.76 48.19 -4.58
N LEU A 16 -32.70 47.57 -3.36
CA LEU A 16 -32.04 46.30 -3.16
C LEU A 16 -32.82 45.26 -3.95
N SER A 17 -32.29 44.84 -5.09
CA SER A 17 -32.75 43.66 -5.79
C SER A 17 -32.34 42.43 -4.99
N CYS A 18 -33.28 41.83 -4.26
CA CYS A 18 -33.13 40.47 -3.73
C CYS A 18 -33.12 39.50 -4.91
N SER A 19 -31.94 39.12 -5.37
CA SER A 19 -31.81 37.97 -6.28
C SER A 19 -32.28 36.74 -5.52
N PRO A 20 -33.14 35.87 -6.09
CA PRO A 20 -33.52 34.63 -5.46
C PRO A 20 -32.25 33.77 -5.27
N LYS A 21 -31.96 33.38 -4.04
CA LYS A 21 -30.93 32.37 -3.75
C LYS A 21 -31.24 31.14 -4.61
N ALA A 22 -30.27 30.73 -5.42
CA ALA A 22 -30.33 29.44 -6.09
C ALA A 22 -30.68 28.36 -5.05
N PRO A 23 -31.58 27.40 -5.39
CA PRO A 23 -31.89 26.30 -4.47
C PRO A 23 -30.59 25.64 -4.08
N ALA A 24 -30.35 25.50 -2.78
CA ALA A 24 -29.21 24.74 -2.25
C ALA A 24 -29.28 23.34 -2.88
N GLN A 25 -28.23 22.97 -3.57
CA GLN A 25 -28.11 21.57 -4.04
C GLN A 25 -28.34 20.68 -2.83
N PRO A 26 -29.13 19.60 -2.95
CA PRO A 26 -29.29 18.66 -1.85
C PRO A 26 -27.91 18.22 -1.42
N VAL A 27 -27.58 18.43 -0.16
CA VAL A 27 -26.42 17.84 0.49
C VAL A 27 -26.56 16.35 0.20
N ARG A 28 -25.66 15.80 -0.60
CA ARG A 28 -25.61 14.36 -0.88
C ARG A 28 -25.50 13.71 0.48
N GLU A 29 -26.60 13.10 0.95
CA GLU A 29 -26.57 12.31 2.15
C GLU A 29 -25.42 11.32 1.95
N MET A 30 -24.36 11.48 2.73
CA MET A 30 -23.32 10.46 2.77
C MET A 30 -24.02 9.21 3.32
N LEU A 31 -24.19 8.22 2.46
CA LEU A 31 -24.65 6.89 2.88
C LEU A 31 -23.83 6.49 4.12
N PRO A 32 -24.48 5.94 5.15
CA PRO A 32 -23.73 5.47 6.32
C PRO A 32 -22.64 4.53 5.81
N ARG A 33 -21.38 4.90 6.09
CA ARG A 33 -20.22 4.09 5.75
C ARG A 33 -20.42 2.74 6.39
N GLY A 34 -20.22 1.65 5.65
CA GLY A 34 -20.31 0.30 6.17
C GLY A 34 -19.41 0.17 7.38
N GLU A 35 -19.94 -0.28 8.52
CA GLU A 35 -19.12 -0.51 9.72
C GLU A 35 -18.37 -1.83 9.55
N VAL A 36 -17.18 -1.76 8.98
CA VAL A 36 -16.30 -2.93 8.90
C VAL A 36 -15.67 -3.18 10.27
N LYS A 37 -15.78 -4.44 10.76
CA LYS A 37 -15.03 -4.89 11.94
C LYS A 37 -13.78 -5.64 11.49
N PRO A 38 -12.57 -5.18 11.84
CA PRO A 38 -11.34 -5.92 11.57
C PRO A 38 -11.26 -7.22 12.38
N GLY A 39 -10.44 -8.16 11.95
CA GLY A 39 -10.32 -9.49 12.56
C GLY A 39 -10.06 -9.48 14.07
N ILE A 40 -9.34 -8.48 14.60
CA ILE A 40 -9.11 -8.35 16.05
C ILE A 40 -10.42 -8.12 16.83
N GLU A 41 -11.36 -7.35 16.28
CA GLU A 41 -12.65 -7.14 16.95
C GLU A 41 -13.50 -8.39 16.91
N VAL A 42 -13.53 -9.08 15.77
CA VAL A 42 -14.23 -10.36 15.62
C VAL A 42 -13.67 -11.40 16.57
N LEU A 43 -12.35 -11.48 16.72
CA LEU A 43 -11.70 -12.37 17.67
C LEU A 43 -12.07 -12.03 19.13
N ARG A 44 -12.10 -10.74 19.47
CA ARG A 44 -12.54 -10.27 20.79
C ARG A 44 -14.00 -10.64 21.07
N ASP A 45 -14.89 -10.41 20.10
CA ASP A 45 -16.32 -10.74 20.24
C ASP A 45 -16.55 -12.26 20.40
N ARG A 46 -15.65 -13.10 19.88
CA ARG A 46 -15.59 -14.56 20.10
C ARG A 46 -14.92 -14.95 21.44
N GLY A 47 -14.52 -14.00 22.27
CA GLY A 47 -13.85 -14.26 23.55
C GLY A 47 -12.51 -14.94 23.37
N PHE A 48 -11.75 -14.61 22.32
CA PHE A 48 -10.39 -15.11 22.01
C PHE A 48 -10.30 -16.66 21.95
N ASP A 49 -11.35 -17.31 21.48
CA ASP A 49 -11.56 -18.76 21.54
C ASP A 49 -10.37 -19.58 21.02
N VAL A 50 -9.75 -19.17 19.89
CA VAL A 50 -8.62 -19.86 19.26
C VAL A 50 -7.28 -19.70 19.99
N LEU A 51 -7.19 -18.77 20.95
CA LEU A 51 -5.97 -18.45 21.71
C LEU A 51 -5.98 -19.01 23.13
N LYS A 52 -7.14 -19.49 23.64
CA LYS A 52 -7.28 -19.96 25.01
C LYS A 52 -6.30 -21.09 25.35
N GLY A 53 -5.59 -20.92 26.46
CA GLY A 53 -4.64 -21.92 26.98
C GLY A 53 -3.35 -22.07 26.16
N LYS A 54 -3.08 -21.13 25.24
CA LYS A 54 -1.90 -21.11 24.39
C LYS A 54 -1.00 -19.93 24.72
N LYS A 55 0.31 -20.11 24.61
CA LYS A 55 1.30 -19.04 24.64
C LYS A 55 1.34 -18.37 23.29
N VAL A 56 0.99 -17.08 23.26
CA VAL A 56 0.77 -16.28 22.06
C VAL A 56 1.99 -15.43 21.73
N GLY A 57 2.50 -15.54 20.50
CA GLY A 57 3.36 -14.54 19.89
C GLY A 57 2.53 -13.63 18.97
N LEU A 58 2.81 -12.33 18.92
CA LEU A 58 2.10 -11.38 18.06
C LEU A 58 3.07 -10.69 17.09
N VAL A 59 2.85 -10.88 15.79
CA VAL A 59 3.48 -10.10 14.71
C VAL A 59 2.59 -8.91 14.40
N THR A 60 3.05 -7.69 14.65
CA THR A 60 2.26 -6.48 14.47
C THR A 60 3.14 -5.24 14.27
N ASN A 61 2.50 -4.15 13.87
CA ASN A 61 3.06 -2.81 13.80
C ASN A 61 1.98 -1.77 14.22
N PRO A 62 2.21 -0.45 14.16
CA PRO A 62 1.23 0.55 14.56
C PRO A 62 -0.15 0.45 13.91
N SER A 63 -0.26 -0.18 12.74
CA SER A 63 -1.54 -0.36 12.05
C SER A 63 -2.43 -1.45 12.66
N GLY A 64 -1.89 -2.27 13.55
CA GLY A 64 -2.62 -3.28 14.31
C GLY A 64 -3.46 -2.64 15.42
N VAL A 65 -4.62 -2.08 15.07
CA VAL A 65 -5.58 -1.45 16.00
C VAL A 65 -7.00 -1.89 15.72
N ASP A 66 -7.89 -1.74 16.70
CA ASP A 66 -9.33 -1.80 16.50
C ASP A 66 -9.88 -0.45 15.97
N ARG A 67 -11.18 -0.39 15.64
CA ARG A 67 -11.83 0.86 15.17
C ARG A 67 -11.78 2.01 16.17
N ASN A 68 -11.56 1.72 17.46
CA ASN A 68 -11.46 2.70 18.55
C ASN A 68 -10.00 3.09 18.83
N LEU A 69 -9.06 2.68 17.96
CA LEU A 69 -7.63 2.98 18.05
C LEU A 69 -6.90 2.26 19.20
N LYS A 70 -7.51 1.26 19.87
CA LYS A 70 -6.81 0.43 20.82
C LYS A 70 -5.91 -0.56 20.07
N SER A 71 -4.62 -0.60 20.45
CA SER A 71 -3.66 -1.48 19.78
C SER A 71 -3.98 -2.95 20.01
N THR A 72 -3.71 -3.80 19.02
CA THR A 72 -3.83 -5.25 19.16
C THR A 72 -2.92 -5.78 20.26
N ILE A 73 -1.75 -5.16 20.48
CA ILE A 73 -0.87 -5.49 21.59
C ILE A 73 -1.63 -5.34 22.91
N ASP A 74 -2.23 -4.15 23.14
CA ASP A 74 -2.91 -3.84 24.40
C ASP A 74 -4.23 -4.62 24.56
N ILE A 75 -4.92 -4.92 23.44
CA ILE A 75 -6.13 -5.74 23.46
C ILE A 75 -5.81 -7.17 23.91
N LEU A 76 -4.76 -7.77 23.35
CA LEU A 76 -4.38 -9.15 23.71
C LEU A 76 -3.70 -9.23 25.08
N PHE A 77 -2.92 -8.24 25.46
CA PHE A 77 -2.22 -8.19 26.75
C PHE A 77 -3.19 -8.00 27.93
N ASP A 78 -4.22 -7.17 27.76
CA ASP A 78 -5.23 -6.91 28.79
C ASP A 78 -6.28 -8.04 28.92
N ALA A 79 -6.37 -8.95 27.93
CA ALA A 79 -7.37 -10.00 27.92
C ALA A 79 -6.94 -11.17 28.82
N PRO A 80 -7.71 -11.48 29.88
CA PRO A 80 -7.34 -12.54 30.85
C PRO A 80 -7.36 -13.95 30.23
N GLU A 81 -8.01 -14.12 29.09
CA GLU A 81 -8.06 -15.39 28.34
C GLU A 81 -6.81 -15.63 27.48
N VAL A 82 -5.93 -14.62 27.31
CA VAL A 82 -4.79 -14.64 26.39
C VAL A 82 -3.48 -14.58 27.15
N ASP A 83 -2.58 -15.52 26.93
CA ASP A 83 -1.20 -15.50 27.42
C ASP A 83 -0.26 -14.93 26.36
N LEU A 84 -0.26 -13.60 26.17
CA LEU A 84 0.65 -12.92 25.23
C LEU A 84 2.06 -12.87 25.84
N VAL A 85 3.02 -13.56 25.21
CA VAL A 85 4.38 -13.76 25.79
C VAL A 85 5.50 -13.10 24.99
N ALA A 86 5.27 -12.76 23.71
CA ALA A 86 6.28 -12.13 22.87
C ALA A 86 5.65 -11.30 21.73
N LEU A 87 6.37 -10.26 21.31
CA LEU A 87 6.04 -9.40 20.17
C LEU A 87 7.11 -9.55 19.08
N TYR A 88 6.68 -9.43 17.81
CA TYR A 88 7.55 -9.54 16.65
C TYR A 88 7.30 -8.34 15.73
N GLY A 89 8.34 -7.51 15.56
CA GLY A 89 8.26 -6.29 14.75
C GLY A 89 8.77 -6.50 13.33
N PRO A 90 7.97 -6.23 12.29
CA PRO A 90 8.49 -6.09 10.93
C PRO A 90 9.30 -4.80 10.81
N GLU A 91 9.61 -4.38 9.58
CA GLU A 91 10.15 -3.05 9.31
C GLU A 91 9.34 -1.97 10.07
N HIS A 92 10.02 -0.99 10.66
CA HIS A 92 9.48 0.08 11.52
C HIS A 92 9.10 -0.32 12.96
N GLY A 93 9.25 -1.60 13.35
CA GLY A 93 8.99 -2.04 14.73
C GLY A 93 7.51 -2.15 15.10
N VAL A 94 7.23 -2.62 16.33
CA VAL A 94 5.85 -2.89 16.79
C VAL A 94 5.07 -1.63 17.17
N ARG A 95 5.77 -0.54 17.55
CA ARG A 95 5.16 0.75 17.94
C ARG A 95 5.43 1.88 16.96
N GLY A 96 6.21 1.65 15.87
CA GLY A 96 6.43 2.61 14.78
C GLY A 96 7.46 3.71 15.04
N ASP A 97 8.26 3.55 16.07
CA ASP A 97 9.29 4.52 16.50
C ASP A 97 10.62 4.37 15.74
N ILE A 98 10.68 3.46 14.76
CA ILE A 98 11.90 3.10 14.05
C ILE A 98 11.83 3.51 12.58
N GLY A 99 12.84 4.30 12.16
CA GLY A 99 12.95 4.78 10.78
C GLY A 99 13.14 3.65 9.75
N ALA A 100 12.78 3.92 8.50
CA ALA A 100 12.94 2.97 7.39
C ALA A 100 14.40 2.53 7.24
N GLY A 101 14.63 1.22 7.09
CA GLY A 101 15.96 0.65 6.90
C GLY A 101 16.85 0.60 8.15
N ALA A 102 16.38 1.08 9.31
CA ALA A 102 17.15 1.03 10.54
C ALA A 102 17.24 -0.40 11.10
N HIS A 103 18.41 -0.75 11.62
CA HIS A 103 18.62 -2.03 12.32
C HIS A 103 17.99 -1.93 13.71
N ILE A 104 17.18 -2.92 14.07
CA ILE A 104 16.53 -3.04 15.36
C ILE A 104 17.14 -4.22 16.09
N GLU A 105 17.73 -3.97 17.25
CA GLU A 105 18.08 -5.03 18.19
C GLU A 105 16.84 -5.49 18.96
N ASP A 106 16.87 -6.70 19.50
CA ASP A 106 15.80 -7.18 20.38
C ASP A 106 15.73 -6.32 21.64
N TYR A 107 14.52 -5.97 22.06
CA TYR A 107 14.28 -5.11 23.21
C TYR A 107 13.05 -5.56 24.02
N ARG A 108 12.68 -4.84 25.06
CA ARG A 108 11.41 -5.04 25.78
C ARG A 108 10.47 -3.89 25.50
N ASP A 109 9.22 -4.21 25.19
CA ASP A 109 8.17 -3.20 25.04
C ASP A 109 7.94 -2.46 26.34
N PRO A 110 8.08 -1.11 26.38
CA PRO A 110 8.00 -0.35 27.63
C PRO A 110 6.65 -0.44 28.35
N ALA A 111 5.56 -0.67 27.59
CA ALA A 111 4.22 -0.70 28.15
C ALA A 111 3.86 -2.06 28.77
N THR A 112 4.28 -3.15 28.14
CA THR A 112 3.92 -4.51 28.57
C THR A 112 5.07 -5.28 29.24
N GLY A 113 6.31 -4.84 29.06
CA GLY A 113 7.52 -5.56 29.50
C GLY A 113 7.84 -6.81 28.67
N LEU A 114 7.06 -7.12 27.65
CA LEU A 114 7.26 -8.29 26.79
C LEU A 114 8.52 -8.16 25.93
N PRO A 115 9.20 -9.27 25.62
CA PRO A 115 10.29 -9.26 24.66
C PRO A 115 9.76 -8.92 23.26
N VAL A 116 10.51 -8.09 22.52
CA VAL A 116 10.24 -7.71 21.13
C VAL A 116 11.39 -8.21 20.27
N TYR A 117 11.07 -9.06 19.32
CA TYR A 117 12.03 -9.59 18.35
C TYR A 117 11.89 -8.87 17.00
N SER A 118 13.02 -8.52 16.39
CA SER A 118 13.03 -7.89 15.07
C SER A 118 12.96 -8.92 13.96
N LEU A 119 11.99 -8.76 13.06
CA LEU A 119 11.87 -9.51 11.79
C LEU A 119 12.36 -8.67 10.59
N TYR A 120 13.26 -7.71 10.85
CA TYR A 120 13.84 -6.87 9.81
C TYR A 120 15.35 -6.71 9.99
N GLY A 121 16.09 -6.71 8.90
CA GLY A 121 17.55 -6.60 8.93
C GLY A 121 18.25 -7.91 8.64
N ALA A 122 19.07 -8.39 9.56
CA ALA A 122 19.90 -9.60 9.38
C ALA A 122 19.07 -10.90 9.27
N SER A 123 17.97 -11.01 10.03
CA SER A 123 17.00 -12.09 9.92
C SER A 123 15.62 -11.52 9.68
N ARG A 124 14.94 -12.00 8.63
CA ARG A 124 13.55 -11.68 8.30
C ARG A 124 12.59 -12.81 8.62
N GLU A 125 13.14 -14.00 8.84
CA GLU A 125 12.43 -15.20 9.26
C GLU A 125 12.68 -15.42 10.75
N PRO A 126 11.66 -15.61 11.59
CA PRO A 126 11.88 -15.85 13.00
C PRO A 126 12.64 -17.16 13.22
N SER A 127 13.67 -17.11 14.05
CA SER A 127 14.48 -18.28 14.39
C SER A 127 13.74 -19.21 15.36
N ALA A 128 14.17 -20.48 15.44
CA ALA A 128 13.64 -21.41 16.43
C ALA A 128 13.84 -20.93 17.87
N GLU A 129 14.85 -20.10 18.12
CA GLU A 129 15.08 -19.51 19.43
C GLU A 129 14.05 -18.43 19.75
N MET A 130 13.76 -17.51 18.82
CA MET A 130 12.71 -16.50 18.94
C MET A 130 11.32 -17.12 19.16
N LEU A 131 11.09 -18.31 18.58
CA LEU A 131 9.80 -19.02 18.64
C LEU A 131 9.71 -20.01 19.82
N ARG A 132 10.72 -20.07 20.67
CA ARG A 132 10.74 -21.04 21.78
C ARG A 132 9.62 -20.77 22.78
N GLY A 133 8.76 -21.76 22.99
CA GLY A 133 7.65 -21.71 23.90
C GLY A 133 6.42 -20.96 23.39
N ILE A 134 6.36 -20.66 22.10
CA ILE A 134 5.17 -20.14 21.43
C ILE A 134 4.32 -21.33 20.94
N ASP A 135 3.04 -21.31 21.26
CA ASP A 135 2.07 -22.32 20.79
C ASP A 135 1.32 -21.83 19.54
N VAL A 136 1.07 -20.51 19.48
CA VAL A 136 0.35 -19.86 18.37
C VAL A 136 0.95 -18.50 18.04
N MET A 137 1.17 -18.25 16.77
CA MET A 137 1.59 -16.95 16.23
C MET A 137 0.41 -16.22 15.64
N VAL A 138 0.08 -15.06 16.17
CA VAL A 138 -0.93 -14.14 15.65
C VAL A 138 -0.27 -13.13 14.73
N TYR A 139 -0.90 -12.83 13.58
CA TYR A 139 -0.46 -11.79 12.65
C TYR A 139 -1.58 -10.74 12.50
N ASP A 140 -1.25 -9.47 12.73
CA ASP A 140 -2.17 -8.34 12.60
C ASP A 140 -1.45 -7.09 12.09
N ILE A 141 -1.43 -6.90 10.76
CA ILE A 141 -0.82 -5.75 10.09
C ILE A 141 -1.69 -5.34 8.90
N GLN A 142 -1.90 -4.03 8.70
CA GLN A 142 -2.53 -3.47 7.51
C GLN A 142 -1.56 -3.53 6.33
N ASP A 143 -1.91 -4.29 5.30
CA ASP A 143 -1.21 -4.30 4.02
C ASP A 143 -1.74 -3.24 3.05
N VAL A 144 -1.04 -3.00 1.92
CA VAL A 144 -1.45 -2.04 0.89
C VAL A 144 -1.91 -2.68 -0.42
N GLY A 145 -2.00 -4.02 -0.48
CA GLY A 145 -2.54 -4.75 -1.64
C GLY A 145 -1.58 -4.86 -2.83
N THR A 146 -0.30 -4.59 -2.64
CA THR A 146 0.73 -4.61 -3.69
C THR A 146 1.88 -5.54 -3.31
N ARG A 147 2.27 -6.42 -4.23
CA ARG A 147 3.25 -7.50 -4.00
C ARG A 147 4.58 -7.03 -3.41
N SER A 148 5.09 -5.89 -3.84
CA SER A 148 6.39 -5.37 -3.38
C SER A 148 6.36 -4.72 -2.01
N TYR A 149 5.18 -4.54 -1.40
CA TYR A 149 5.05 -4.06 -0.04
C TYR A 149 5.25 -5.22 0.94
N THR A 150 6.34 -5.18 1.71
CA THR A 150 7.00 -6.37 2.26
C THR A 150 6.33 -7.01 3.48
N PHE A 151 5.25 -6.46 4.02
CA PHE A 151 4.57 -7.07 5.17
C PHE A 151 3.96 -8.43 4.86
N ILE A 152 3.44 -8.62 3.64
CA ILE A 152 3.01 -9.96 3.20
C ILE A 152 4.18 -10.94 3.15
N SER A 153 5.38 -10.47 2.81
CA SER A 153 6.58 -11.31 2.81
C SER A 153 7.00 -11.70 4.22
N THR A 154 6.87 -10.79 5.19
CA THR A 154 7.03 -11.11 6.61
C THR A 154 6.04 -12.20 7.04
N LEU A 155 4.75 -12.07 6.65
CA LEU A 155 3.73 -13.10 6.91
C LEU A 155 4.16 -14.47 6.38
N GLY A 156 4.61 -14.55 5.11
CA GLY A 156 5.03 -15.81 4.51
C GLY A 156 6.22 -16.47 5.21
N LEU A 157 7.20 -15.67 5.65
CA LEU A 157 8.34 -16.17 6.42
C LEU A 157 7.92 -16.67 7.81
N VAL A 158 7.02 -15.97 8.48
CA VAL A 158 6.43 -16.40 9.76
C VAL A 158 5.66 -17.71 9.59
N MET A 159 4.79 -17.81 8.57
CA MET A 159 4.03 -19.03 8.27
C MET A 159 4.97 -20.22 8.01
N ARG A 160 6.06 -20.00 7.28
CA ARG A 160 7.06 -21.02 6.99
C ARG A 160 7.79 -21.49 8.24
N ALA A 161 8.27 -20.56 9.08
CA ALA A 161 8.94 -20.87 10.33
C ALA A 161 8.02 -21.64 11.30
N CYS A 162 6.79 -21.15 11.47
CA CYS A 162 5.77 -21.78 12.29
C CYS A 162 5.41 -23.19 11.78
N GLY A 163 5.22 -23.35 10.46
CA GLY A 163 4.97 -24.64 9.85
C GLY A 163 6.09 -25.64 10.07
N THR A 164 7.35 -25.19 10.01
CA THR A 164 8.53 -26.03 10.28
C THR A 164 8.55 -26.54 11.73
N LEU A 165 8.10 -25.72 12.68
CA LEU A 165 8.14 -26.03 14.11
C LEU A 165 6.82 -26.58 14.67
N GLY A 166 5.77 -26.70 13.82
CA GLY A 166 4.46 -27.16 14.23
C GLY A 166 3.69 -26.17 15.09
N ILE A 167 4.00 -24.87 15.00
CA ILE A 167 3.31 -23.78 15.68
C ILE A 167 2.07 -23.37 14.87
N ASP A 168 0.94 -23.10 15.52
CA ASP A 168 -0.27 -22.63 14.88
C ASP A 168 -0.10 -21.16 14.41
N VAL A 169 -0.76 -20.78 13.30
CA VAL A 169 -0.78 -19.40 12.83
C VAL A 169 -2.22 -18.89 12.78
N VAL A 170 -2.46 -17.72 13.36
CA VAL A 170 -3.74 -17.02 13.30
C VAL A 170 -3.54 -15.69 12.60
N VAL A 171 -4.25 -15.45 11.49
CA VAL A 171 -4.25 -14.17 10.78
C VAL A 171 -5.53 -13.42 11.11
N LEU A 172 -5.38 -12.22 11.68
CA LEU A 172 -6.49 -11.29 11.89
C LEU A 172 -6.65 -10.46 10.63
N ASP A 173 -7.73 -10.69 9.90
CA ASP A 173 -7.90 -10.12 8.57
C ASP A 173 -8.21 -8.62 8.60
N ARG A 174 -7.73 -7.90 7.57
CA ARG A 174 -7.88 -6.46 7.37
C ARG A 174 -8.24 -6.13 5.92
N PRO A 175 -8.92 -4.97 5.67
CA PRO A 175 -9.29 -4.58 4.32
C PRO A 175 -8.08 -4.45 3.40
N ASN A 176 -8.23 -4.90 2.15
CA ASN A 176 -7.31 -4.49 1.10
C ASN A 176 -7.67 -3.06 0.68
N PRO A 177 -6.78 -2.06 0.81
CA PRO A 177 -7.10 -0.68 0.48
C PRO A 177 -7.40 -0.45 -1.00
N LEU A 178 -6.95 -1.35 -1.87
CA LEU A 178 -7.19 -1.34 -3.31
C LEU A 178 -8.52 -2.03 -3.71
N GLY A 179 -9.28 -2.52 -2.74
CA GLY A 179 -10.44 -3.39 -3.00
C GLY A 179 -10.02 -4.83 -3.30
N GLY A 180 -11.02 -5.68 -3.52
CA GLY A 180 -10.83 -7.11 -3.76
C GLY A 180 -10.83 -7.53 -5.22
N ASP A 181 -11.18 -6.66 -6.16
CA ASP A 181 -11.42 -7.04 -7.56
C ASP A 181 -10.24 -6.76 -8.50
N LYS A 182 -9.46 -5.70 -8.21
CA LYS A 182 -8.37 -5.30 -9.09
C LYS A 182 -7.21 -6.29 -9.05
N VAL A 183 -6.82 -6.78 -10.22
CA VAL A 183 -5.68 -7.70 -10.42
C VAL A 183 -4.89 -7.21 -11.62
N GLU A 184 -3.63 -6.84 -11.41
CA GLU A 184 -2.73 -6.30 -12.44
C GLU A 184 -1.28 -6.76 -12.23
N GLY A 185 -0.56 -6.86 -13.32
CA GLY A 185 0.83 -7.32 -13.34
C GLY A 185 0.98 -8.81 -13.56
N CYS A 186 2.16 -9.22 -14.06
CA CYS A 186 2.49 -10.63 -14.27
C CYS A 186 2.82 -11.35 -12.96
N LEU A 187 2.73 -12.67 -12.97
CA LEU A 187 3.26 -13.52 -11.89
C LEU A 187 4.78 -13.42 -11.81
N VAL A 188 5.32 -13.62 -10.61
CA VAL A 188 6.77 -13.70 -10.41
C VAL A 188 7.32 -14.91 -11.16
N GLU A 189 8.34 -14.68 -11.98
CA GLU A 189 9.02 -15.74 -12.73
C GLU A 189 10.09 -16.45 -11.88
N PRO A 190 10.42 -17.71 -12.20
CA PRO A 190 11.56 -18.42 -11.60
C PRO A 190 12.85 -17.58 -11.65
N GLY A 191 13.57 -17.51 -10.55
CA GLY A 191 14.79 -16.71 -10.41
C GLY A 191 14.58 -15.25 -9.99
N TYR A 192 13.34 -14.75 -9.93
CA TYR A 192 13.01 -13.38 -9.47
C TYR A 192 12.32 -13.36 -8.11
N HIS A 193 12.14 -14.51 -7.47
CA HIS A 193 11.65 -14.56 -6.10
C HIS A 193 12.62 -13.86 -5.14
N SER A 194 12.07 -13.00 -4.28
CA SER A 194 12.84 -12.19 -3.35
C SER A 194 11.94 -11.69 -2.22
N PHE A 195 12.48 -10.93 -1.27
CA PHE A 195 11.65 -10.34 -0.21
C PHE A 195 10.62 -9.34 -0.75
N VAL A 196 10.88 -8.64 -1.85
CA VAL A 196 9.92 -7.74 -2.51
C VAL A 196 9.03 -8.43 -3.54
N SER A 197 9.22 -9.71 -3.78
CA SER A 197 8.44 -10.57 -4.70
C SER A 197 8.50 -12.02 -4.24
N GLN A 198 8.06 -12.26 -3.01
CA GLN A 198 8.19 -13.58 -2.39
C GLN A 198 7.28 -14.63 -3.02
N PHE A 199 6.07 -14.22 -3.42
CA PHE A 199 5.04 -15.14 -3.89
C PHE A 199 4.84 -15.04 -5.40
N ARG A 200 4.45 -16.15 -6.01
CA ARG A 200 4.06 -16.20 -7.42
C ARG A 200 2.64 -15.65 -7.62
N ILE A 201 2.47 -14.36 -7.37
CA ILE A 201 1.21 -13.62 -7.50
C ILE A 201 1.39 -12.40 -8.41
N PRO A 202 0.33 -11.79 -8.97
CA PRO A 202 0.39 -10.53 -9.71
C PRO A 202 0.91 -9.37 -8.85
N TYR A 203 1.29 -8.26 -9.47
CA TYR A 203 1.79 -7.09 -8.75
C TYR A 203 0.71 -6.46 -7.86
N VAL A 204 -0.53 -6.35 -8.38
CA VAL A 204 -1.75 -6.09 -7.60
C VAL A 204 -2.58 -7.36 -7.62
N TYR A 205 -2.86 -7.93 -6.47
CA TYR A 205 -3.40 -9.29 -6.35
C TYR A 205 -4.88 -9.38 -5.93
N GLY A 206 -5.49 -8.28 -5.43
CA GLY A 206 -6.92 -8.21 -5.13
C GLY A 206 -7.42 -9.24 -4.11
N LEU A 207 -6.67 -9.46 -3.03
CA LEU A 207 -7.02 -10.32 -1.89
C LEU A 207 -6.79 -9.56 -0.60
N THR A 208 -7.54 -9.87 0.45
CA THR A 208 -7.18 -9.48 1.81
C THR A 208 -5.96 -10.27 2.29
N VAL A 209 -5.34 -9.84 3.39
CA VAL A 209 -4.17 -10.54 3.93
C VAL A 209 -4.53 -11.96 4.40
N GLY A 210 -5.76 -12.17 4.92
CA GLY A 210 -6.26 -13.49 5.32
C GLY A 210 -6.52 -14.41 4.13
N GLU A 211 -7.14 -13.88 3.06
CA GLU A 211 -7.32 -14.61 1.81
C GLU A 211 -5.97 -14.97 1.16
N LEU A 212 -5.02 -14.02 1.15
CA LEU A 212 -3.66 -14.26 0.65
C LEU A 212 -2.93 -15.33 1.47
N ALA A 213 -3.02 -15.26 2.81
CA ALA A 213 -2.42 -16.27 3.68
C ALA A 213 -2.94 -17.67 3.35
N THR A 214 -4.25 -17.80 3.13
CA THR A 214 -4.87 -19.08 2.76
C THR A 214 -4.36 -19.55 1.39
N LEU A 215 -4.34 -18.67 0.38
CA LEU A 215 -3.87 -18.99 -0.95
C LEU A 215 -2.41 -19.47 -0.92
N ILE A 216 -1.50 -18.74 -0.29
CA ILE A 216 -0.08 -19.12 -0.26
C ILE A 216 0.17 -20.39 0.54
N ASN A 217 -0.65 -20.65 1.57
CA ASN A 217 -0.56 -21.88 2.37
C ASN A 217 -1.03 -23.11 1.59
N GLU A 218 -2.06 -22.97 0.77
CA GLU A 218 -2.63 -24.09 0.00
C GLU A 218 -1.91 -24.36 -1.33
N GLU A 219 -1.56 -23.32 -2.07
CA GLU A 219 -0.95 -23.44 -3.40
C GLU A 219 0.59 -23.58 -3.37
N GLY A 220 1.22 -23.51 -2.21
CA GLY A 220 2.67 -23.70 -2.09
C GLY A 220 3.50 -22.48 -2.50
N LEU A 221 2.95 -21.28 -2.34
CA LEU A 221 3.57 -20.04 -2.81
C LEU A 221 4.38 -19.29 -1.75
N ASN A 222 4.61 -19.89 -0.56
CA ASN A 222 5.34 -19.25 0.53
C ASN A 222 6.85 -19.47 0.40
N CYS A 223 7.47 -18.87 -0.59
CA CYS A 223 8.92 -18.94 -0.81
C CYS A 223 9.71 -18.29 0.33
N GLY A 224 10.93 -18.76 0.57
CA GLY A 224 11.84 -18.12 1.53
C GLY A 224 12.46 -16.82 0.99
N GLN A 225 13.14 -16.09 1.87
CA GLN A 225 13.75 -14.79 1.52
C GLN A 225 14.92 -14.85 0.51
N LYS A 226 15.48 -16.03 0.26
CA LYS A 226 16.61 -16.23 -0.67
C LYS A 226 16.19 -16.90 -1.98
N GLY A 227 14.94 -16.72 -2.40
CA GLY A 227 14.38 -17.32 -3.60
C GLY A 227 13.50 -18.53 -3.32
N GLU A 228 13.37 -19.43 -4.29
CA GLU A 228 12.48 -20.57 -4.19
C GLU A 228 12.92 -21.52 -3.08
N GLN A 229 11.96 -21.89 -2.23
CA GLN A 229 12.16 -22.80 -1.11
C GLN A 229 11.09 -23.89 -1.16
N PRO A 230 11.33 -25.06 -0.53
CA PRO A 230 10.29 -26.07 -0.40
C PRO A 230 9.04 -25.51 0.25
N HIS A 231 7.89 -25.92 -0.26
CA HIS A 231 6.60 -25.56 0.34
C HIS A 231 6.47 -26.18 1.73
N ILE A 232 6.15 -25.36 2.72
CA ILE A 232 5.88 -25.77 4.09
C ILE A 232 4.53 -25.19 4.49
N LYS A 233 3.53 -26.05 4.69
CA LYS A 233 2.22 -25.66 5.24
C LYS A 233 2.31 -25.44 6.74
N CYS A 234 1.63 -24.43 7.24
CA CYS A 234 1.33 -24.27 8.66
C CYS A 234 -0.15 -24.62 8.95
N ARG A 235 -0.48 -24.85 10.22
CA ARG A 235 -1.87 -24.91 10.67
C ARG A 235 -2.40 -23.47 10.77
N LEU A 236 -3.08 -23.04 9.72
CA LEU A 236 -3.57 -21.67 9.55
C LEU A 236 -5.05 -21.55 9.98
N THR A 237 -5.33 -20.52 10.78
CA THR A 237 -6.69 -20.04 11.07
C THR A 237 -6.77 -18.57 10.67
N VAL A 238 -7.74 -18.21 9.82
CA VAL A 238 -8.03 -16.80 9.51
C VAL A 238 -9.24 -16.38 10.33
N ILE A 239 -9.16 -15.24 10.99
CA ILE A 239 -10.30 -14.58 11.62
C ILE A 239 -10.77 -13.51 10.63
N PRO A 240 -11.86 -13.77 9.91
CA PRO A 240 -12.35 -12.86 8.89
C PRO A 240 -12.89 -11.57 9.50
N MET A 241 -12.93 -10.52 8.68
CA MET A 241 -13.66 -9.29 8.99
C MET A 241 -15.16 -9.52 8.95
N GLU A 242 -15.93 -8.60 9.53
CA GLU A 242 -17.37 -8.48 9.28
C GLU A 242 -17.65 -7.17 8.53
N GLY A 243 -18.58 -7.22 7.58
CA GLY A 243 -19.10 -6.06 6.86
C GLY A 243 -18.23 -5.55 5.70
N TRP A 244 -17.07 -6.14 5.42
CA TRP A 244 -16.28 -5.80 4.24
C TRP A 244 -16.77 -6.54 3.00
N THR A 245 -16.80 -5.84 1.87
CA THR A 245 -17.11 -6.41 0.55
C THR A 245 -16.01 -6.07 -0.45
N ARG A 246 -15.88 -6.84 -1.51
CA ARG A 246 -14.75 -6.76 -2.45
C ARG A 246 -14.67 -5.46 -3.24
N ASP A 247 -15.79 -4.78 -3.45
CA ASP A 247 -15.91 -3.49 -4.13
C ASP A 247 -15.52 -2.30 -3.26
N MET A 248 -15.36 -2.49 -1.94
CA MET A 248 -14.94 -1.43 -1.02
C MET A 248 -13.47 -1.08 -1.20
N LEU A 249 -13.19 0.21 -1.40
CA LEU A 249 -11.89 0.80 -1.11
C LEU A 249 -11.78 1.08 0.40
N TYR A 250 -10.57 1.36 0.90
CA TYR A 250 -10.42 1.59 2.36
C TYR A 250 -11.29 2.73 2.89
N SER A 251 -11.48 3.81 2.12
CA SER A 251 -12.37 4.93 2.47
C SER A 251 -13.81 4.53 2.74
N ASP A 252 -14.27 3.41 2.19
CA ASP A 252 -15.66 2.95 2.31
C ASP A 252 -15.88 2.13 3.58
N THR A 253 -14.79 1.68 4.23
CA THR A 253 -14.86 0.80 5.41
C THR A 253 -15.27 1.51 6.69
N GLY A 254 -15.12 2.84 6.76
CA GLY A 254 -15.32 3.61 7.99
C GLY A 254 -14.20 3.48 9.02
N LEU A 255 -13.18 2.65 8.77
CA LEU A 255 -12.05 2.47 9.66
C LEU A 255 -11.09 3.67 9.62
N PRO A 256 -10.47 4.05 10.75
CA PRO A 256 -9.41 5.05 10.75
C PRO A 256 -8.18 4.50 10.02
N TRP A 257 -7.55 5.32 9.18
CA TRP A 257 -6.27 4.96 8.59
C TRP A 257 -5.14 5.17 9.58
N ILE A 258 -4.47 4.10 9.95
CA ILE A 258 -3.20 4.16 10.67
C ILE A 258 -2.10 3.79 9.68
N LEU A 259 -1.19 4.71 9.46
CA LEU A 259 -0.11 4.51 8.49
C LEU A 259 0.67 3.21 8.80
N PRO A 260 0.72 2.27 7.87
CA PRO A 260 1.47 1.02 8.07
C PRO A 260 2.98 1.24 7.98
N SER A 261 3.38 2.30 7.28
CA SER A 261 4.77 2.77 7.19
C SER A 261 4.81 4.29 6.98
N PRO A 262 5.94 4.97 7.27
CA PRO A 262 6.04 6.44 7.21
C PRO A 262 5.66 7.06 5.87
N ASN A 263 5.87 6.34 4.76
CA ASN A 263 5.58 6.85 3.42
C ASN A 263 4.18 6.45 2.89
N ILE A 264 3.32 5.85 3.71
CA ILE A 264 1.91 5.55 3.35
C ILE A 264 0.98 6.28 4.35
N PRO A 265 0.94 7.62 4.33
CA PRO A 265 0.22 8.42 5.32
C PRO A 265 -1.31 8.39 5.13
N SER A 266 -1.81 7.92 3.99
CA SER A 266 -3.24 7.93 3.67
C SER A 266 -3.65 6.70 2.85
N PRO A 267 -4.96 6.36 2.82
CA PRO A 267 -5.46 5.33 1.90
C PRO A 267 -5.16 5.66 0.44
N TRP A 268 -5.15 6.96 0.09
CA TRP A 268 -4.83 7.40 -1.26
C TRP A 268 -3.38 7.09 -1.65
N SER A 269 -2.43 7.29 -0.73
CA SER A 269 -1.02 6.91 -0.96
C SER A 269 -0.88 5.40 -1.18
N ALA A 270 -1.68 4.58 -0.49
CA ALA A 270 -1.72 3.13 -0.72
C ALA A 270 -2.23 2.79 -2.13
N ILE A 271 -3.26 3.49 -2.63
CA ILE A 271 -3.78 3.35 -4.00
C ILE A 271 -2.73 3.79 -5.04
N CYS A 272 -1.96 4.83 -4.74
CA CYS A 272 -0.93 5.35 -5.64
C CYS A 272 0.38 4.54 -5.62
N TYR A 273 0.63 3.76 -4.57
CA TYR A 273 1.86 2.96 -4.44
C TYR A 273 2.12 2.03 -5.63
N PRO A 274 1.18 1.20 -6.13
CA PRO A 274 1.42 0.35 -7.29
C PRO A 274 1.63 1.11 -8.59
N SER A 275 1.27 2.39 -8.62
CA SER A 275 1.32 3.25 -9.82
C SER A 275 2.65 3.96 -10.02
N SER A 276 3.49 4.00 -9.00
CA SER A 276 4.77 4.73 -9.00
C SER A 276 5.93 3.95 -8.36
N GLY A 277 5.63 2.92 -7.56
CA GLY A 277 6.64 2.18 -6.79
C GLY A 277 7.73 1.52 -7.64
N ILE A 278 7.38 0.96 -8.82
CA ILE A 278 8.38 0.38 -9.72
C ILE A 278 9.32 1.46 -10.28
N ALA A 279 8.78 2.63 -10.64
CA ALA A 279 9.60 3.76 -11.09
C ALA A 279 10.52 4.28 -9.98
N GLY A 280 10.07 4.23 -8.72
CA GLY A 280 10.87 4.58 -7.54
C GLY A 280 12.11 3.72 -7.34
N GLU A 281 12.11 2.48 -7.84
CA GLU A 281 13.28 1.60 -7.77
C GLU A 281 14.43 2.01 -8.73
N MET A 282 14.18 2.97 -9.61
CA MET A 282 15.19 3.61 -10.44
C MET A 282 15.72 4.86 -9.74
N ALA A 283 16.44 4.68 -8.64
CA ALA A 283 16.96 5.75 -7.80
C ALA A 283 17.62 6.89 -8.60
N GLY A 284 17.26 8.14 -8.30
CA GLY A 284 17.79 9.33 -8.94
C GLY A 284 17.25 9.61 -10.36
N PHE A 285 16.30 8.82 -10.86
CA PHE A 285 15.66 9.13 -12.13
C PHE A 285 14.47 10.08 -11.95
N LEU A 286 13.50 9.70 -11.14
CA LEU A 286 12.32 10.51 -10.82
C LEU A 286 12.10 10.53 -9.30
N ASN A 287 11.62 11.65 -8.79
CA ASN A 287 11.01 11.71 -7.47
C ASN A 287 9.52 11.35 -7.60
N ILE A 288 9.09 10.39 -6.79
CA ILE A 288 7.70 9.90 -6.75
C ILE A 288 6.91 10.47 -5.56
N GLY A 289 7.29 11.66 -5.07
CA GLY A 289 6.68 12.31 -3.91
C GLY A 289 7.34 11.97 -2.57
N ILE A 290 8.30 11.04 -2.54
CA ILE A 290 9.07 10.73 -1.33
C ILE A 290 9.94 11.94 -0.95
N GLY A 291 9.90 12.28 0.33
CA GLY A 291 10.51 13.51 0.85
C GLY A 291 9.57 14.72 0.84
N TYR A 292 8.35 14.56 0.36
CA TYR A 292 7.28 15.55 0.38
C TYR A 292 6.00 14.96 0.99
N ASN A 293 4.92 15.75 1.10
CA ASN A 293 3.69 15.34 1.79
C ASN A 293 2.70 14.54 0.93
N ILE A 294 3.07 14.15 -0.29
CA ILE A 294 2.26 13.36 -1.24
C ILE A 294 3.06 12.17 -1.80
N PRO A 295 3.57 11.27 -0.95
CA PRO A 295 4.36 10.15 -1.39
C PRO A 295 3.57 9.22 -2.32
N PHE A 296 4.23 8.76 -3.38
CA PHE A 296 3.72 7.90 -4.46
C PHE A 296 2.74 8.55 -5.43
N GLU A 297 2.40 9.83 -5.27
CA GLU A 297 1.36 10.51 -6.05
C GLU A 297 1.90 11.33 -7.24
N THR A 298 3.22 11.41 -7.41
CA THR A 298 3.85 12.31 -8.38
C THR A 298 4.96 11.63 -9.16
N PHE A 299 5.33 12.28 -10.29
CA PHE A 299 6.55 12.00 -11.04
C PHE A 299 7.19 13.35 -11.39
N ALA A 300 8.34 13.63 -10.80
CA ALA A 300 8.99 14.94 -10.93
C ALA A 300 10.52 14.82 -10.97
N ALA A 301 11.16 15.77 -11.65
CA ALA A 301 12.61 15.96 -11.66
C ALA A 301 12.96 17.44 -11.95
N GLU A 302 14.22 17.85 -11.75
CA GLU A 302 14.69 19.21 -11.98
C GLU A 302 14.60 19.65 -13.46
N TRP A 303 14.80 18.68 -14.37
CA TRP A 303 14.91 18.89 -15.82
C TRP A 303 13.56 18.74 -16.56
N ILE A 304 12.45 18.45 -15.88
CA ILE A 304 11.14 18.27 -16.50
C ILE A 304 10.45 19.63 -16.73
N ASP A 305 9.97 19.86 -17.95
CA ASP A 305 8.92 20.83 -18.24
C ASP A 305 7.56 20.17 -17.91
N ALA A 306 6.96 20.61 -16.81
CA ALA A 306 5.75 20.00 -16.28
C ALA A 306 4.53 20.17 -17.18
N ASP A 307 4.42 21.31 -17.89
CA ASP A 307 3.33 21.58 -18.84
C ASP A 307 3.46 20.70 -20.09
N ALA A 308 4.67 20.56 -20.63
CA ALA A 308 4.95 19.67 -21.75
C ALA A 308 4.66 18.22 -21.39
N LEU A 309 5.09 17.75 -20.20
CA LEU A 309 4.84 16.39 -19.73
C LEU A 309 3.33 16.13 -19.57
N LYS A 310 2.60 17.06 -18.93
CA LYS A 310 1.15 16.93 -18.79
C LYS A 310 0.44 16.87 -20.13
N ALA A 311 0.75 17.79 -21.04
CA ALA A 311 0.15 17.81 -22.38
C ALA A 311 0.40 16.51 -23.15
N ARG A 312 1.59 15.92 -23.04
CA ARG A 312 1.92 14.62 -23.64
C ARG A 312 1.08 13.50 -23.03
N LEU A 313 0.98 13.42 -21.71
CA LEU A 313 0.18 12.41 -21.01
C LEU A 313 -1.31 12.53 -21.33
N ASP A 314 -1.86 13.75 -21.38
CA ASP A 314 -3.25 13.99 -21.77
C ASP A 314 -3.53 13.50 -23.19
N SER A 315 -2.54 13.61 -24.09
CA SER A 315 -2.68 13.16 -25.49
C SER A 315 -2.80 11.63 -25.64
N TYR A 316 -2.41 10.86 -24.62
CA TYR A 316 -2.57 9.40 -24.65
C TYR A 316 -4.01 8.94 -24.33
N GLY A 317 -4.82 9.78 -23.70
CA GLY A 317 -6.19 9.41 -23.32
C GLY A 317 -6.24 8.20 -22.41
N ILE A 318 -5.36 8.15 -21.38
CA ILE A 318 -5.24 7.02 -20.44
C ILE A 318 -6.56 6.84 -19.70
N PRO A 319 -7.23 5.68 -19.80
CA PRO A 319 -8.53 5.48 -19.19
C PRO A 319 -8.50 5.72 -17.68
N GLY A 320 -9.53 6.43 -17.17
CA GLY A 320 -9.73 6.65 -15.74
C GLY A 320 -8.63 7.41 -15.02
N THR A 321 -7.68 8.02 -15.73
CA THR A 321 -6.52 8.71 -15.15
C THR A 321 -6.46 10.16 -15.61
N ALA A 322 -6.18 11.07 -14.70
CA ALA A 322 -5.96 12.49 -14.99
C ALA A 322 -4.66 12.98 -14.36
N PHE A 323 -4.06 14.01 -14.97
CA PHE A 323 -2.81 14.60 -14.51
C PHE A 323 -2.96 16.09 -14.25
N ARG A 324 -2.28 16.60 -13.22
CA ARG A 324 -2.07 18.04 -13.04
C ARG A 324 -0.59 18.36 -12.95
N VAL A 325 -0.23 19.55 -13.37
CA VAL A 325 1.12 20.10 -13.15
C VAL A 325 1.37 20.28 -11.66
N ILE A 326 2.59 19.95 -11.22
CA ILE A 326 3.04 20.20 -9.86
C ILE A 326 4.50 20.69 -9.85
N HIS A 327 4.77 21.63 -8.93
CA HIS A 327 6.10 22.11 -8.60
C HIS A 327 6.28 22.03 -7.09
N TYR A 328 7.40 21.47 -6.62
CA TYR A 328 7.68 21.38 -5.19
C TYR A 328 9.17 21.19 -4.92
N SER A 329 9.57 21.39 -3.68
CA SER A 329 10.91 21.05 -3.20
C SER A 329 10.75 20.01 -2.09
N PRO A 330 11.38 18.83 -2.18
CA PRO A 330 11.38 17.86 -1.10
C PRO A 330 11.93 18.45 0.20
N LEU A 331 11.36 18.03 1.33
CA LEU A 331 11.72 18.51 2.66
C LEU A 331 12.89 17.72 3.26
N PHE A 332 13.13 16.52 2.73
CA PHE A 332 14.24 15.63 3.13
C PHE A 332 14.61 14.70 1.97
N GLY A 333 15.75 14.02 2.11
CA GLY A 333 16.26 13.08 1.12
C GLY A 333 17.23 13.69 0.11
N PRO A 334 17.61 12.96 -0.95
CA PRO A 334 18.65 13.39 -1.90
C PRO A 334 18.37 14.71 -2.64
N LEU A 335 17.10 15.06 -2.79
CA LEU A 335 16.65 16.30 -3.46
C LEU A 335 16.13 17.35 -2.48
N GLU A 336 16.54 17.27 -1.20
CA GLU A 336 16.12 18.25 -0.18
C GLU A 336 16.36 19.69 -0.66
N LYS A 337 15.31 20.52 -0.57
CA LYS A 337 15.30 21.94 -0.99
C LYS A 337 15.57 22.20 -2.48
N THR A 338 15.67 21.17 -3.30
CA THR A 338 15.83 21.30 -4.75
C THR A 338 14.46 21.48 -5.40
N PRO A 339 14.20 22.57 -6.14
CA PRO A 339 12.94 22.70 -6.90
C PRO A 339 12.87 21.64 -7.99
N ILE A 340 11.78 20.87 -7.99
CA ILE A 340 11.47 19.87 -9.00
C ILE A 340 10.09 20.08 -9.59
N HIS A 341 9.90 19.63 -10.81
CA HIS A 341 8.75 19.89 -11.64
C HIS A 341 8.24 18.59 -12.25
N GLY A 342 6.93 18.49 -12.47
CA GLY A 342 6.36 17.29 -13.06
C GLY A 342 4.86 17.22 -12.96
N VAL A 343 4.32 16.01 -12.79
CA VAL A 343 2.89 15.76 -12.73
C VAL A 343 2.51 15.02 -11.45
N GLN A 344 1.34 15.37 -10.91
CA GLN A 344 0.59 14.56 -9.95
C GLN A 344 -0.55 13.89 -10.72
N PHE A 345 -0.82 12.62 -10.42
CA PHE A 345 -1.88 11.85 -11.08
C PHE A 345 -3.05 11.58 -10.13
N PHE A 346 -4.24 11.36 -10.71
CA PHE A 346 -5.48 11.05 -10.01
C PHE A 346 -6.25 10.00 -10.80
N TYR A 347 -6.99 9.16 -10.10
CA TYR A 347 -7.94 8.24 -10.71
C TYR A 347 -9.33 8.85 -10.71
N THR A 348 -9.83 9.24 -11.88
CA THR A 348 -11.19 9.76 -12.10
C THR A 348 -12.21 8.64 -12.27
N ASP A 349 -11.74 7.47 -12.72
CA ASP A 349 -12.45 6.21 -12.75
C ASP A 349 -11.48 5.08 -12.38
N TYR A 350 -11.49 4.71 -11.10
CA TYR A 350 -10.59 3.69 -10.57
C TYR A 350 -10.80 2.31 -11.22
N ALA A 351 -12.04 1.96 -11.57
CA ALA A 351 -12.35 0.68 -12.18
C ALA A 351 -11.75 0.56 -13.59
N ALA A 352 -11.83 1.65 -14.38
CA ALA A 352 -11.32 1.71 -15.74
C ALA A 352 -9.79 1.86 -15.83
N ALA A 353 -9.14 2.36 -14.77
CA ALA A 353 -7.71 2.63 -14.77
C ALA A 353 -6.87 1.35 -14.66
N ASP A 354 -5.84 1.20 -15.51
CA ASP A 354 -4.75 0.24 -15.35
C ASP A 354 -3.68 0.88 -14.46
N ILE A 355 -3.87 0.80 -13.14
CA ILE A 355 -3.09 1.60 -12.19
C ILE A 355 -1.60 1.30 -12.23
N THR A 356 -1.20 0.06 -12.47
CA THR A 356 0.21 -0.33 -12.53
C THR A 356 0.92 0.17 -13.80
N LEU A 357 0.17 0.48 -14.87
CA LEU A 357 0.71 1.00 -16.12
C LEU A 357 0.93 2.52 -16.10
N THR A 358 0.35 3.25 -15.16
CA THR A 358 0.50 4.72 -15.04
C THR A 358 1.97 5.15 -15.09
N GLN A 359 2.83 4.52 -14.31
CA GLN A 359 4.28 4.81 -14.29
C GLN A 359 4.98 4.55 -15.63
N PHE A 360 4.56 3.54 -16.37
CA PHE A 360 5.14 3.24 -17.68
C PHE A 360 4.68 4.24 -18.73
N TYR A 361 3.43 4.73 -18.68
CA TYR A 361 3.00 5.84 -19.54
C TYR A 361 3.78 7.13 -19.24
N VAL A 362 4.04 7.43 -17.97
CA VAL A 362 4.87 8.59 -17.62
C VAL A 362 6.30 8.43 -18.14
N MET A 363 6.90 7.26 -17.96
CA MET A 363 8.23 6.99 -18.50
C MET A 363 8.28 7.03 -20.04
N GLN A 364 7.21 6.57 -20.72
CA GLN A 364 7.08 6.72 -22.18
C GLN A 364 7.04 8.20 -22.59
N ALA A 365 6.21 9.02 -21.95
CA ALA A 365 6.11 10.45 -22.24
C ALA A 365 7.46 11.17 -22.01
N ILE A 366 8.16 10.79 -20.94
CA ILE A 366 9.50 11.30 -20.63
C ILE A 366 10.50 10.91 -21.74
N GLY A 367 10.49 9.65 -22.17
CA GLY A 367 11.39 9.20 -23.26
C GLY A 367 11.13 9.87 -24.60
N GLU A 368 9.89 10.25 -24.89
CA GLU A 368 9.51 10.99 -26.09
C GLU A 368 9.92 12.49 -26.02
N LEU A 369 9.81 13.11 -24.85
CA LEU A 369 10.13 14.52 -24.64
C LEU A 369 11.63 14.75 -24.38
N TYR A 370 12.27 13.81 -23.69
CA TYR A 370 13.64 13.92 -23.19
C TYR A 370 14.44 12.65 -23.52
N PRO A 371 14.76 12.38 -24.80
CA PRO A 371 15.43 11.15 -25.22
C PRO A 371 16.80 10.92 -24.57
N ASP A 372 17.44 11.98 -24.12
CA ASP A 372 18.74 11.92 -23.42
C ASP A 372 18.60 11.51 -21.93
N HIS A 373 17.38 11.56 -21.38
CA HIS A 373 17.06 11.13 -20.00
C HIS A 373 16.42 9.73 -19.96
N ASN A 374 16.90 8.79 -20.76
CA ASN A 374 16.45 7.40 -20.69
C ASN A 374 17.24 6.63 -19.61
N PRO A 375 16.59 6.26 -18.47
CA PRO A 375 17.28 5.59 -17.37
C PRO A 375 17.82 4.22 -17.76
N PHE A 376 17.21 3.54 -18.74
CA PHE A 376 17.63 2.21 -19.19
C PHE A 376 18.90 2.24 -20.04
N LYS A 377 19.29 3.39 -20.57
CA LYS A 377 20.52 3.61 -21.36
C LYS A 377 21.64 4.25 -20.53
N GLU A 378 21.39 4.60 -19.28
CA GLU A 378 22.38 5.23 -18.41
C GLU A 378 23.49 4.25 -18.04
N PRO A 379 24.76 4.57 -18.32
CA PRO A 379 25.89 3.69 -18.04
C PRO A 379 26.03 3.41 -16.53
N GLY A 380 26.16 2.13 -16.17
CA GLY A 380 26.39 1.70 -14.78
C GLY A 380 25.14 1.64 -13.90
N ARG A 381 23.96 2.03 -14.36
CA ARG A 381 22.72 1.87 -13.61
C ARG A 381 22.39 0.40 -13.39
N LYS A 382 22.07 0.05 -12.15
CA LYS A 382 21.74 -1.32 -11.75
C LYS A 382 20.21 -1.51 -11.76
N PHE A 383 19.75 -2.58 -12.39
CA PHE A 383 18.33 -2.91 -12.48
C PHE A 383 17.94 -4.16 -11.67
N ALA A 384 18.80 -4.63 -10.78
CA ALA A 384 18.53 -5.82 -10.00
C ALA A 384 17.23 -5.68 -9.18
N MET A 385 17.08 -4.58 -8.44
CA MET A 385 15.87 -4.32 -7.65
C MET A 385 14.65 -4.09 -8.53
N PHE A 386 14.76 -3.30 -9.59
CA PHE A 386 13.69 -3.11 -10.58
C PHE A 386 13.15 -4.43 -11.12
N ASN A 387 14.04 -5.35 -11.53
CA ASN A 387 13.65 -6.67 -12.02
C ASN A 387 13.00 -7.53 -10.94
N LEU A 388 13.51 -7.47 -9.69
CA LEU A 388 12.93 -8.20 -8.55
C LEU A 388 11.53 -7.68 -8.21
N VAL A 389 11.32 -6.36 -8.23
CA VAL A 389 9.99 -5.75 -7.99
C VAL A 389 9.02 -6.08 -9.12
N CYS A 390 9.46 -6.00 -10.38
CA CYS A 390 8.66 -6.46 -11.52
C CYS A 390 8.37 -7.97 -11.47
N GLY A 391 9.23 -8.76 -10.81
CA GLY A 391 9.15 -10.22 -10.79
C GLY A 391 9.63 -10.87 -12.10
N THR A 392 10.27 -10.11 -12.98
CA THR A 392 10.76 -10.54 -14.29
C THR A 392 11.77 -9.54 -14.85
N LYS A 393 12.64 -9.98 -15.74
CA LYS A 393 13.48 -9.05 -16.54
C LYS A 393 12.80 -8.55 -17.82
N TYR A 394 11.68 -9.16 -18.23
CA TYR A 394 11.02 -8.86 -19.49
C TYR A 394 10.71 -7.36 -19.64
N VAL A 395 10.20 -6.74 -18.56
CA VAL A 395 9.87 -5.30 -18.57
C VAL A 395 11.12 -4.47 -18.86
N LYS A 396 12.22 -4.72 -18.15
CA LYS A 396 13.50 -4.02 -18.37
C LYS A 396 14.01 -4.22 -19.81
N ASP A 397 13.95 -5.46 -20.32
CA ASP A 397 14.53 -5.80 -21.61
C ASP A 397 13.71 -5.22 -22.79
N HIS A 398 12.37 -5.20 -22.72
CA HIS A 398 11.53 -4.73 -23.81
C HIS A 398 11.11 -3.26 -23.66
N PHE A 399 10.62 -2.86 -22.48
CA PHE A 399 10.29 -1.46 -22.23
C PHE A 399 11.53 -0.57 -22.22
N GLY A 400 12.63 -1.02 -21.62
CA GLY A 400 13.87 -0.24 -21.55
C GLY A 400 14.49 0.06 -22.89
N GLU A 401 14.22 -0.74 -23.92
CA GLU A 401 14.70 -0.52 -25.30
C GLU A 401 13.87 0.55 -26.01
N SER A 402 12.55 0.45 -25.94
CA SER A 402 11.61 1.24 -26.75
C SER A 402 10.93 2.39 -26.00
N LEU A 403 10.79 2.26 -24.67
CA LEU A 403 9.94 3.07 -23.78
C LEU A 403 8.47 3.11 -24.24
N ARG A 404 7.95 2.04 -24.84
CA ARG A 404 6.56 1.96 -25.31
C ARG A 404 5.77 1.00 -24.43
N VAL A 405 4.67 1.48 -23.85
CA VAL A 405 3.77 0.67 -23.04
C VAL A 405 3.18 -0.50 -23.85
N SER A 406 2.94 -0.29 -25.17
CA SER A 406 2.45 -1.34 -26.06
C SER A 406 3.32 -2.61 -26.05
N ASP A 407 4.62 -2.47 -25.85
CA ASP A 407 5.59 -3.57 -25.97
C ASP A 407 5.63 -4.45 -24.73
N ILE A 408 5.03 -3.97 -23.61
CA ILE A 408 4.96 -4.73 -22.36
C ILE A 408 3.53 -5.01 -21.88
N ARG A 409 2.51 -4.26 -22.33
CA ARG A 409 1.15 -4.33 -21.80
C ARG A 409 0.59 -5.75 -21.82
N GLU A 410 0.65 -6.43 -22.95
CA GLU A 410 0.13 -7.80 -23.09
C GLU A 410 0.86 -8.76 -22.13
N TYR A 411 2.18 -8.69 -22.10
CA TYR A 411 2.99 -9.51 -21.21
C TYR A 411 2.73 -9.19 -19.73
N TRP A 412 2.63 -7.91 -19.38
CA TRP A 412 2.38 -7.48 -18.01
C TRP A 412 1.04 -7.98 -17.47
N MET A 413 0.02 -8.06 -18.33
CA MET A 413 -1.33 -8.48 -17.98
C MET A 413 -1.62 -9.97 -18.27
N LYS A 414 -0.67 -10.74 -18.81
CA LYS A 414 -0.88 -12.12 -19.33
C LYS A 414 -1.48 -13.10 -18.32
N ASP A 415 -1.17 -12.90 -17.04
CA ASP A 415 -1.55 -13.85 -16.00
C ASP A 415 -2.81 -13.43 -15.20
N THR A 416 -3.34 -12.23 -15.45
CA THR A 416 -4.41 -11.63 -14.64
C THR A 416 -5.69 -12.46 -14.63
N ASP A 417 -6.13 -12.96 -15.78
CA ASP A 417 -7.38 -13.73 -15.87
C ASP A 417 -7.26 -15.12 -15.22
N SER A 418 -6.11 -15.76 -15.37
CA SER A 418 -5.84 -17.04 -14.72
C SER A 418 -5.79 -16.88 -13.20
N PHE A 419 -5.17 -15.82 -12.72
CA PHE A 419 -5.11 -15.53 -11.30
C PHE A 419 -6.46 -15.09 -10.72
N ARG A 420 -7.27 -14.30 -11.45
CA ARG A 420 -8.65 -14.00 -11.05
C ARG A 420 -9.46 -15.27 -10.80
N LYS A 421 -9.32 -16.29 -11.66
CA LYS A 421 -9.98 -17.59 -11.48
C LYS A 421 -9.41 -18.36 -10.29
N LEU A 422 -8.09 -18.35 -10.09
CA LEU A 422 -7.44 -19.05 -8.99
C LEU A 422 -7.89 -18.49 -7.64
N LYS A 423 -7.82 -17.15 -7.49
CA LYS A 423 -8.07 -16.48 -6.21
C LYS A 423 -9.49 -16.65 -5.68
N THR A 424 -10.50 -16.88 -6.57
CA THR A 424 -11.90 -17.07 -6.14
C THR A 424 -12.11 -18.27 -5.22
N LYS A 425 -11.21 -19.27 -5.24
CA LYS A 425 -11.24 -20.41 -4.31
C LYS A 425 -10.98 -19.99 -2.86
N TYR A 426 -10.36 -18.84 -2.66
CA TYR A 426 -9.87 -18.36 -1.37
C TYR A 426 -10.62 -17.13 -0.87
N HIS A 427 -11.67 -16.71 -1.57
CA HIS A 427 -12.49 -15.59 -1.15
C HIS A 427 -13.24 -15.91 0.16
N LEU A 428 -13.14 -14.99 1.09
CA LEU A 428 -13.86 -15.02 2.38
C LEU A 428 -15.08 -14.08 2.36
N TYR A 429 -15.11 -13.19 1.37
CA TYR A 429 -16.11 -12.13 1.24
C TYR A 429 -16.70 -12.06 -0.17
#